data_11610c4dfa84b519a5e39ef15a3b994b
#
_entry.id   11610c4dfa84b519a5e39ef15a3b994b
#
_cell.length_a   1.000
_cell.length_b   1.000
_cell.length_c   1.000
_cell.angle_alpha   90.00
_cell.angle_beta   90.00
_cell.angle_gamma   90.00
#
_symmetry.space_group_name_H-M   'P 1'
#
loop_
_entity.id
_entity.type
_entity.pdbx_description
1 polymer ?
#
loop_
_entity_poly.entity_id
_entity_poly.type
_entity_poly.pdbx_seq_one_letter_code
_entity_poly.pdbx_strand_id
1 'polypeptide(L)'
;MIITITNFKGGVGKTTTALNLGAALAAEGRKVLLIDNDPQGNLTSALGYTPGEQKNTLAKLLLVQIDSPEDLELYLPRTVVHTGTGIDLIPANRRLADAAARLQVMQLSQYNTVEAAETPCEMMMDRLLDAFREQYDYIVIDCGLKHELLTVNALAAADYCIIPVQAHFLASEGIRCTAKAACPASELRHLPSVYWRGSG
;
A
#
# COMPACT_ATOMS: atom_id res chain seq x y z
N MET A 1 2.66 -10.32 -8.67
CA MET A 1 2.71 -10.62 -7.21
C MET A 1 2.73 -9.32 -6.42
N ILE A 2 1.87 -9.17 -5.41
CA ILE A 2 1.76 -7.98 -4.57
C ILE A 2 2.28 -8.29 -3.16
N ILE A 3 3.21 -7.46 -2.67
CA ILE A 3 3.86 -7.61 -1.35
C ILE A 3 3.64 -6.33 -0.56
N THR A 4 2.97 -6.41 0.57
CA THR A 4 2.78 -5.27 1.48
C THR A 4 3.80 -5.32 2.62
N ILE A 5 4.47 -4.19 2.87
CA ILE A 5 5.42 -4.04 3.98
C ILE A 5 4.80 -3.12 5.01
N THR A 6 4.48 -3.66 6.18
CA THR A 6 3.80 -2.92 7.23
C THR A 6 4.25 -3.33 8.62
N ASN A 7 4.20 -2.41 9.55
CA ASN A 7 4.28 -2.60 10.99
C ASN A 7 3.80 -1.31 11.65
N PHE A 8 2.96 -1.41 12.67
CA PHE A 8 2.46 -0.25 13.45
C PHE A 8 3.53 0.41 14.32
N LYS A 9 4.73 -0.15 14.40
CA LYS A 9 5.86 0.45 15.10
C LYS A 9 6.70 1.31 14.15
N GLY A 10 7.11 2.52 14.61
CA GLY A 10 8.03 3.40 13.89
C GLY A 10 9.47 2.92 13.92
N GLY A 11 10.25 3.28 12.88
CA GLY A 11 11.69 3.06 12.86
C GLY A 11 12.14 1.60 12.71
N VAL A 12 11.25 0.68 12.33
CA VAL A 12 11.58 -0.74 12.16
C VAL A 12 12.15 -1.09 10.77
N GLY A 13 12.31 -0.09 9.90
CA GLY A 13 12.91 -0.28 8.58
C GLY A 13 11.92 -0.66 7.47
N LYS A 14 10.63 -0.32 7.56
CA LYS A 14 9.64 -0.60 6.51
C LYS A 14 10.07 -0.06 5.15
N THR A 15 10.25 1.25 5.04
CA THR A 15 10.66 1.93 3.80
C THR A 15 12.00 1.41 3.28
N THR A 16 12.96 1.17 4.19
CA THR A 16 14.26 0.58 3.82
C THR A 16 14.09 -0.82 3.25
N THR A 17 13.20 -1.64 3.83
CA THR A 17 12.90 -2.98 3.33
C THR A 17 12.23 -2.90 1.95
N ALA A 18 11.24 -2.01 1.76
CA ALA A 18 10.56 -1.81 0.48
C ALA A 18 11.54 -1.43 -0.63
N LEU A 19 12.39 -0.44 -0.37
CA LEU A 19 13.37 0.06 -1.32
C LEU A 19 14.39 -1.02 -1.71
N ASN A 20 14.98 -1.69 -0.72
CA ASN A 20 16.00 -2.71 -0.99
C ASN A 20 15.41 -3.97 -1.65
N LEU A 21 14.21 -4.39 -1.28
CA LEU A 21 13.51 -5.49 -1.94
C LEU A 21 13.24 -5.15 -3.40
N GLY A 22 12.69 -3.95 -3.68
CA GLY A 22 12.45 -3.49 -5.03
C GLY A 22 13.73 -3.42 -5.87
N ALA A 23 14.80 -2.89 -5.29
CA ALA A 23 16.10 -2.81 -5.96
C ALA A 23 16.71 -4.19 -6.26
N ALA A 24 16.60 -5.15 -5.33
CA ALA A 24 17.09 -6.51 -5.53
C ALA A 24 16.32 -7.22 -6.65
N LEU A 25 14.99 -7.09 -6.67
CA LEU A 25 14.14 -7.68 -7.72
C LEU A 25 14.41 -7.05 -9.09
N ALA A 26 14.58 -5.73 -9.15
CA ALA A 26 14.95 -5.03 -10.39
C ALA A 26 16.34 -5.45 -10.90
N ALA A 27 17.29 -5.67 -10.01
CA ALA A 27 18.62 -6.19 -10.36
C ALA A 27 18.58 -7.61 -10.94
N GLU A 28 17.54 -8.39 -10.61
CA GLU A 28 17.25 -9.70 -11.21
C GLU A 28 16.47 -9.57 -12.55
N GLY A 29 16.30 -8.37 -13.07
CA GLY A 29 15.59 -8.12 -14.34
C GLY A 29 14.06 -8.17 -14.23
N ARG A 30 13.49 -8.11 -13.00
CA ARG A 30 12.05 -8.06 -12.80
C ARG A 30 11.49 -6.66 -12.98
N LYS A 31 10.29 -6.57 -13.53
CA LYS A 31 9.53 -5.32 -13.58
C LYS A 31 8.91 -5.05 -12.22
N VAL A 32 9.32 -3.98 -11.55
CA VAL A 32 8.93 -3.68 -10.16
C VAL A 32 8.23 -2.34 -10.09
N LEU A 33 7.05 -2.34 -9.46
CA LEU A 33 6.33 -1.12 -9.07
C LEU A 33 6.41 -0.97 -7.55
N LEU A 34 6.99 0.13 -7.08
CA LEU A 34 6.91 0.54 -5.68
C LEU A 34 5.73 1.50 -5.48
N ILE A 35 4.99 1.31 -4.40
CA ILE A 35 3.87 2.18 -4.03
C ILE A 35 4.13 2.74 -2.65
N ASP A 36 4.22 4.07 -2.56
CA ASP A 36 4.32 4.78 -1.29
C ASP A 36 2.92 4.97 -0.71
N ASN A 37 2.60 4.22 0.35
CA ASN A 37 1.31 4.29 1.06
C ASN A 37 1.45 4.98 2.42
N ASP A 38 2.33 5.99 2.49
CA ASP A 38 2.48 6.86 3.66
C ASP A 38 2.28 8.33 3.24
N PRO A 39 1.35 9.10 3.87
CA PRO A 39 1.22 10.54 3.66
C PRO A 39 2.50 11.34 3.89
N GLN A 40 3.47 10.80 4.61
CA GLN A 40 4.77 11.43 4.80
C GLN A 40 5.66 11.36 3.55
N GLY A 41 5.40 10.42 2.62
CA GLY A 41 6.15 10.29 1.38
C GLY A 41 7.60 9.84 1.57
N ASN A 42 7.84 8.96 2.55
CA ASN A 42 9.20 8.54 2.90
C ASN A 42 9.87 7.72 1.78
N LEU A 43 9.14 6.82 1.14
CA LEU A 43 9.63 6.03 0.01
C LEU A 43 9.85 6.94 -1.21
N THR A 44 8.91 7.86 -1.47
CA THR A 44 9.02 8.89 -2.52
C THR A 44 10.31 9.70 -2.36
N SER A 45 10.57 10.16 -1.13
CA SER A 45 11.80 10.94 -0.81
C SER A 45 13.06 10.08 -0.95
N ALA A 46 13.03 8.82 -0.53
CA ALA A 46 14.17 7.91 -0.62
C ALA A 46 14.58 7.60 -2.08
N LEU A 47 13.65 7.71 -3.02
CA LEU A 47 13.90 7.60 -4.46
C LEU A 47 14.29 8.92 -5.12
N GLY A 48 14.48 10.01 -4.35
CA GLY A 48 14.96 11.31 -4.83
C GLY A 48 13.86 12.25 -5.30
N TYR A 49 12.59 11.95 -5.07
CA TYR A 49 11.48 12.81 -5.45
C TYR A 49 10.96 13.61 -4.26
N THR A 50 10.59 14.87 -4.48
CA THR A 50 9.98 15.73 -3.46
C THR A 50 8.47 15.43 -3.39
N PRO A 51 7.93 14.90 -2.27
CA PRO A 51 6.51 14.54 -2.19
C PRO A 51 5.57 15.71 -2.46
N GLY A 52 5.90 16.93 -1.99
CA GLY A 52 5.08 18.13 -2.18
C GLY A 52 4.97 18.61 -3.64
N GLU A 53 5.90 18.22 -4.50
CA GLU A 53 5.92 18.57 -5.92
C GLU A 53 5.15 17.56 -6.78
N GLN A 54 4.84 16.37 -6.24
CA GLN A 54 4.12 15.34 -6.97
C GLN A 54 2.64 15.69 -7.10
N LYS A 55 2.20 15.92 -8.34
CA LYS A 55 0.79 16.26 -8.66
C LYS A 55 -0.08 15.01 -8.79
N ASN A 56 0.46 13.96 -9.40
CA ASN A 56 -0.19 12.67 -9.56
C ASN A 56 0.43 11.69 -8.55
N THR A 57 -0.38 11.17 -7.66
CA THR A 57 0.05 10.36 -6.51
C THR A 57 -0.99 9.29 -6.23
N LEU A 58 -0.66 8.34 -5.36
CA LEU A 58 -1.63 7.36 -4.86
C LEU A 58 -2.92 8.04 -4.34
N ALA A 59 -2.78 9.19 -3.65
CA ALA A 59 -3.94 9.96 -3.19
C ALA A 59 -4.86 10.36 -4.35
N LYS A 60 -4.28 10.80 -5.48
CA LYS A 60 -5.07 11.20 -6.65
C LYS A 60 -5.83 10.02 -7.22
N LEU A 61 -5.20 8.84 -7.34
CA LEU A 61 -5.85 7.64 -7.86
C LEU A 61 -7.00 7.18 -6.97
N LEU A 62 -6.79 7.11 -5.64
CA LEU A 62 -7.84 6.72 -4.70
C LEU A 62 -9.01 7.71 -4.69
N LEU A 63 -8.75 9.02 -4.71
CA LEU A 63 -9.80 10.03 -4.74
C LEU A 63 -10.60 10.00 -6.05
N VAL A 64 -9.92 9.82 -7.19
CA VAL A 64 -10.60 9.68 -8.50
C VAL A 64 -11.43 8.39 -8.52
N GLN A 65 -10.91 7.29 -8.02
CA GLN A 65 -11.65 6.03 -7.95
C GLN A 65 -12.94 6.14 -7.09
N ILE A 66 -12.91 6.98 -6.04
CA ILE A 66 -14.06 7.20 -5.17
C ILE A 66 -15.06 8.18 -5.80
N ASP A 67 -14.57 9.30 -6.34
CA ASP A 67 -15.41 10.45 -6.72
C ASP A 67 -15.78 10.46 -8.22
N SER A 68 -14.97 9.87 -9.09
CA SER A 68 -15.13 9.86 -10.56
C SER A 68 -14.46 8.64 -11.19
N PRO A 69 -14.93 7.41 -10.90
CA PRO A 69 -14.26 6.18 -11.33
C PRO A 69 -14.10 6.06 -12.85
N GLU A 70 -14.94 6.73 -13.63
CA GLU A 70 -14.85 6.81 -15.09
C GLU A 70 -13.58 7.51 -15.58
N ASP A 71 -13.01 8.39 -14.77
CA ASP A 71 -11.77 9.12 -15.11
C ASP A 71 -10.49 8.37 -14.72
N LEU A 72 -10.59 7.23 -14.03
CA LEU A 72 -9.43 6.53 -13.46
C LEU A 72 -8.38 6.18 -14.52
N GLU A 73 -8.80 5.67 -15.67
CA GLU A 73 -7.94 5.30 -16.80
C GLU A 73 -7.07 6.45 -17.29
N LEU A 74 -7.55 7.70 -17.16
CA LEU A 74 -6.80 8.90 -17.55
C LEU A 74 -5.62 9.17 -16.60
N TYR A 75 -5.75 8.82 -15.32
CA TYR A 75 -4.75 9.12 -14.29
C TYR A 75 -3.75 8.00 -14.05
N LEU A 76 -4.10 6.74 -14.30
CA LEU A 76 -3.23 5.59 -14.09
C LEU A 76 -1.82 5.79 -14.71
N PRO A 77 -1.67 6.03 -16.04
CA PRO A 77 -0.35 6.16 -16.64
C PRO A 77 0.38 7.44 -16.21
N ARG A 78 -0.36 8.47 -15.79
CA ARG A 78 0.22 9.76 -15.39
C ARG A 78 0.76 9.73 -13.95
N THR A 79 0.39 8.72 -13.17
CA THR A 79 0.77 8.60 -11.76
C THR A 79 2.02 7.76 -11.59
N VAL A 80 2.34 6.92 -12.57
CA VAL A 80 3.58 6.13 -12.55
C VAL A 80 4.77 6.99 -12.91
N VAL A 81 5.75 7.04 -12.02
CA VAL A 81 7.04 7.69 -12.21
C VAL A 81 8.06 6.63 -12.59
N HIS A 82 8.61 6.74 -13.80
CA HIS A 82 9.68 5.85 -14.28
C HIS A 82 11.03 6.38 -13.79
N THR A 83 11.65 5.67 -12.84
CA THR A 83 12.91 6.16 -12.21
C THR A 83 14.16 5.94 -13.07
N GLY A 84 14.07 5.17 -14.14
CA GLY A 84 15.20 4.80 -15.00
C GLY A 84 16.13 3.73 -14.40
N THR A 85 15.80 3.18 -13.22
CA THR A 85 16.61 2.17 -12.52
C THR A 85 16.01 0.76 -12.60
N GLY A 86 14.98 0.55 -13.42
CA GLY A 86 14.21 -0.70 -13.49
C GLY A 86 13.11 -0.79 -12.42
N ILE A 87 12.93 0.27 -11.64
CA ILE A 87 11.88 0.42 -10.64
C ILE A 87 10.98 1.56 -11.08
N ASP A 88 9.68 1.34 -11.08
CA ASP A 88 8.69 2.38 -11.21
C ASP A 88 8.07 2.72 -9.85
N LEU A 89 7.57 3.95 -9.69
CA LEU A 89 7.02 4.45 -8.43
C LEU A 89 5.63 5.05 -8.63
N ILE A 90 4.69 4.68 -7.78
CA ILE A 90 3.51 5.50 -7.48
C ILE A 90 3.83 6.30 -6.21
N PRO A 91 4.05 7.62 -6.32
CA PRO A 91 4.46 8.44 -5.19
C PRO A 91 3.31 8.76 -4.25
N ALA A 92 3.64 9.15 -3.01
CA ALA A 92 2.71 9.72 -2.06
C ALA A 92 3.00 11.20 -1.77
N ASN A 93 2.01 11.84 -1.21
CA ASN A 93 2.13 13.15 -0.58
C ASN A 93 1.09 13.30 0.53
N ARG A 94 1.08 14.46 1.22
CA ARG A 94 0.17 14.72 2.35
C ARG A 94 -1.31 14.56 2.03
N ARG A 95 -1.71 14.73 0.76
CA ARG A 95 -3.10 14.51 0.31
C ARG A 95 -3.58 13.06 0.46
N LEU A 96 -2.67 12.10 0.70
CA LEU A 96 -3.06 10.74 1.01
C LEU A 96 -3.84 10.65 2.34
N ALA A 97 -3.64 11.61 3.25
CA ALA A 97 -4.48 11.72 4.44
C ALA A 97 -5.94 12.11 4.12
N ASP A 98 -6.14 12.92 3.06
CA ASP A 98 -7.50 13.27 2.59
C ASP A 98 -8.19 12.04 2.00
N ALA A 99 -7.46 11.24 1.21
CA ALA A 99 -7.97 9.97 0.67
C ALA A 99 -8.35 9.00 1.81
N ALA A 100 -7.51 8.90 2.85
CA ALA A 100 -7.82 8.10 4.04
C ALA A 100 -9.11 8.55 4.73
N ALA A 101 -9.31 9.87 4.89
CA ALA A 101 -10.53 10.42 5.47
C ALA A 101 -11.76 10.13 4.59
N ARG A 102 -11.63 10.19 3.26
CA ARG A 102 -12.73 9.83 2.33
C ARG A 102 -13.08 8.35 2.43
N LEU A 103 -12.11 7.46 2.51
CA LEU A 103 -12.34 6.03 2.75
C LEU A 103 -13.09 5.79 4.07
N GLN A 104 -12.76 6.52 5.15
CA GLN A 104 -13.47 6.41 6.43
C GLN A 104 -14.94 6.86 6.31
N VAL A 105 -15.21 7.94 5.59
CA VAL A 105 -16.59 8.38 5.34
C VAL A 105 -17.36 7.33 4.52
N MET A 106 -16.72 6.76 3.51
CA MET A 106 -17.29 5.67 2.70
C MET A 106 -17.60 4.45 3.56
N GLN A 107 -16.68 4.05 4.44
CA GLN A 107 -16.86 2.95 5.38
C GLN A 107 -18.08 3.17 6.28
N LEU A 108 -18.22 4.35 6.88
CA LEU A 108 -19.37 4.70 7.72
C LEU A 108 -20.70 4.66 6.95
N SER A 109 -20.68 5.09 5.69
CA SER A 109 -21.86 5.04 4.82
C SER A 109 -22.25 3.60 4.51
N GLN A 110 -21.30 2.74 4.21
CA GLN A 110 -21.51 1.33 3.90
C GLN A 110 -22.08 0.55 5.11
N TYR A 111 -21.64 0.87 6.33
CA TYR A 111 -22.21 0.25 7.55
C TYR A 111 -23.67 0.67 7.83
N ASN A 112 -24.09 1.83 7.34
CA ASN A 112 -25.43 2.34 7.57
C ASN A 112 -26.45 1.98 6.46
N THR A 113 -26.02 1.37 5.37
CA THR A 113 -26.87 0.94 4.26
C THR A 113 -27.10 -0.57 4.28
N VAL A 114 -28.32 -1.00 4.02
CA VAL A 114 -28.71 -2.44 3.94
C VAL A 114 -28.27 -3.02 2.59
N GLU A 115 -28.00 -2.18 1.60
CA GLU A 115 -27.54 -2.60 0.28
C GLU A 115 -26.02 -2.83 0.31
N ALA A 116 -25.58 -3.98 -0.18
CA ALA A 116 -24.17 -4.28 -0.34
C ALA A 116 -23.54 -3.27 -1.32
N ALA A 117 -22.50 -2.58 -0.87
CA ALA A 117 -21.74 -1.69 -1.73
C ALA A 117 -21.11 -2.49 -2.88
N GLU A 118 -21.09 -1.91 -4.09
CA GLU A 118 -20.44 -2.53 -5.26
C GLU A 118 -18.96 -2.83 -4.99
N THR A 119 -18.30 -1.98 -4.20
CA THR A 119 -16.94 -2.21 -3.73
C THR A 119 -16.84 -1.84 -2.26
N PRO A 120 -16.45 -2.78 -1.38
CA PRO A 120 -16.09 -2.46 -0.02
C PRO A 120 -14.93 -1.46 0.04
N CYS A 121 -14.99 -0.52 0.98
CA CYS A 121 -13.97 0.53 1.11
C CYS A 121 -12.58 -0.06 1.41
N GLU A 122 -12.49 -1.25 1.96
CA GLU A 122 -11.28 -2.00 2.24
C GLU A 122 -10.63 -2.60 0.98
N MET A 123 -11.38 -2.71 -0.14
CA MET A 123 -10.93 -3.33 -1.39
C MET A 123 -10.58 -2.30 -2.49
N MET A 124 -10.55 -1.01 -2.15
CA MET A 124 -10.30 0.04 -3.13
C MET A 124 -8.88 -0.06 -3.72
N MET A 125 -7.87 -0.39 -2.90
CA MET A 125 -6.50 -0.60 -3.37
C MET A 125 -6.41 -1.84 -4.28
N ASP A 126 -7.05 -2.93 -3.92
CA ASP A 126 -7.05 -4.17 -4.71
C ASP A 126 -7.58 -3.90 -6.13
N ARG A 127 -8.74 -3.27 -6.25
CA ARG A 127 -9.30 -2.85 -7.54
C ARG A 127 -8.40 -1.88 -8.32
N LEU A 128 -7.79 -0.93 -7.63
CA LEU A 128 -6.87 0.01 -8.25
C LEU A 128 -5.69 -0.73 -8.88
N LEU A 129 -5.18 -1.74 -8.19
CA LEU A 129 -3.98 -2.48 -8.62
C LEU A 129 -4.25 -3.48 -9.75
N ASP A 130 -5.50 -3.81 -10.06
CA ASP A 130 -5.84 -4.66 -11.22
C ASP A 130 -5.24 -4.11 -12.52
N ALA A 131 -5.21 -2.78 -12.69
CA ALA A 131 -4.63 -2.12 -13.85
C ALA A 131 -3.11 -2.35 -14.00
N PHE A 132 -2.42 -2.73 -12.93
CA PHE A 132 -0.96 -2.90 -12.89
C PHE A 132 -0.50 -4.36 -12.80
N ARG A 133 -1.40 -5.30 -12.45
CA ARG A 133 -1.05 -6.73 -12.21
C ARG A 133 -0.36 -7.40 -13.39
N GLU A 134 -0.78 -7.09 -14.61
CA GLU A 134 -0.19 -7.68 -15.83
C GLU A 134 1.06 -6.95 -16.31
N GLN A 135 1.29 -5.72 -15.84
CA GLN A 135 2.40 -4.87 -16.29
C GLN A 135 3.68 -5.11 -15.48
N TYR A 136 3.55 -5.55 -14.20
CA TYR A 136 4.64 -5.71 -13.25
C TYR A 136 4.71 -7.13 -12.69
N ASP A 137 5.94 -7.68 -12.60
CA ASP A 137 6.18 -8.96 -11.95
C ASP A 137 5.93 -8.85 -10.43
N TYR A 138 6.32 -7.70 -9.86
CA TYR A 138 6.18 -7.40 -8.43
C TYR A 138 5.64 -5.99 -8.22
N ILE A 139 4.69 -5.89 -7.30
CA ILE A 139 4.20 -4.62 -6.75
C ILE A 139 4.51 -4.64 -5.25
N VAL A 140 5.29 -3.68 -4.76
CA VAL A 140 5.67 -3.59 -3.35
C VAL A 140 5.06 -2.34 -2.74
N ILE A 141 4.27 -2.50 -1.69
CA ILE A 141 3.54 -1.42 -1.02
C ILE A 141 4.22 -1.11 0.32
N ASP A 142 4.78 0.09 0.46
CA ASP A 142 5.34 0.60 1.72
C ASP A 142 4.26 1.32 2.54
N CYS A 143 3.84 0.76 3.67
CA CYS A 143 2.79 1.33 4.49
C CYS A 143 3.31 2.26 5.58
N GLY A 144 2.60 3.37 5.79
CA GLY A 144 2.83 4.29 6.90
C GLY A 144 2.42 3.72 8.26
N LEU A 145 2.53 4.59 9.30
CA LEU A 145 2.21 4.24 10.68
C LEU A 145 0.77 4.57 11.08
N LYS A 146 0.20 5.53 10.36
CA LYS A 146 -1.02 6.21 10.80
C LYS A 146 -2.19 5.89 9.90
N HIS A 147 -3.10 5.76 9.67
CA HIS A 147 -4.16 5.52 8.69
C HIS A 147 -4.41 4.03 8.49
N GLU A 148 -5.02 3.46 9.52
CA GLU A 148 -5.34 2.03 9.59
C GLU A 148 -6.05 1.54 8.33
N LEU A 149 -7.02 2.29 7.79
CA LEU A 149 -7.77 1.90 6.60
C LEU A 149 -6.93 1.86 5.31
N LEU A 150 -5.89 2.72 5.18
CA LEU A 150 -4.92 2.61 4.08
C LEU A 150 -4.08 1.33 4.20
N THR A 151 -3.72 0.96 5.44
CA THR A 151 -2.99 -0.28 5.70
C THR A 151 -3.87 -1.51 5.45
N VAL A 152 -5.14 -1.47 5.86
CA VAL A 152 -6.11 -2.54 5.57
C VAL A 152 -6.30 -2.71 4.08
N ASN A 153 -6.44 -1.63 3.32
CA ASN A 153 -6.52 -1.66 1.86
C ASN A 153 -5.27 -2.30 1.22
N ALA A 154 -4.07 -1.94 1.70
CA ALA A 154 -2.83 -2.53 1.20
C ALA A 154 -2.72 -4.03 1.54
N LEU A 155 -3.18 -4.44 2.72
CA LEU A 155 -3.21 -5.85 3.13
C LEU A 155 -4.25 -6.66 2.34
N ALA A 156 -5.41 -6.07 2.04
CA ALA A 156 -6.46 -6.72 1.26
C ALA A 156 -6.02 -6.99 -0.18
N ALA A 157 -5.18 -6.11 -0.75
CA ALA A 157 -4.64 -6.25 -2.10
C ALA A 157 -3.45 -7.21 -2.19
N ALA A 158 -2.82 -7.58 -1.07
CA ALA A 158 -1.52 -8.25 -1.05
C ALA A 158 -1.62 -9.78 -1.13
N ASP A 159 -0.72 -10.38 -1.91
CA ASP A 159 -0.46 -11.83 -1.88
C ASP A 159 0.39 -12.21 -0.64
N TYR A 160 1.30 -11.31 -0.22
CA TYR A 160 2.21 -11.51 0.93
C TYR A 160 2.34 -10.24 1.75
N CYS A 161 2.56 -10.44 3.06
CA CYS A 161 2.87 -9.36 4.00
C CYS A 161 4.24 -9.59 4.63
N ILE A 162 5.12 -8.58 4.58
CA ILE A 162 6.39 -8.54 5.29
C ILE A 162 6.25 -7.60 6.48
N ILE A 163 6.53 -8.11 7.68
CA ILE A 163 6.50 -7.34 8.92
C ILE A 163 7.93 -7.19 9.45
N PRO A 164 8.66 -6.11 9.10
CA PRO A 164 9.99 -5.88 9.62
C PRO A 164 9.94 -5.68 11.14
N VAL A 165 10.76 -6.42 11.88
CA VAL A 165 10.84 -6.32 13.34
C VAL A 165 12.28 -6.10 13.78
N GLN A 166 12.49 -5.23 14.76
CA GLN A 166 13.77 -5.16 15.46
C GLN A 166 13.82 -6.27 16.50
N ALA A 167 14.95 -6.94 16.66
CA ALA A 167 15.17 -7.95 17.69
C ALA A 167 15.18 -7.32 19.09
N HIS A 168 14.01 -6.95 19.58
CA HIS A 168 13.79 -6.30 20.87
C HIS A 168 12.57 -6.93 21.57
N PHE A 169 12.57 -6.99 22.91
CA PHE A 169 11.49 -7.60 23.70
C PHE A 169 10.08 -7.07 23.36
N LEU A 170 9.95 -5.81 22.95
CA LEU A 170 8.66 -5.19 22.56
C LEU A 170 8.26 -5.42 21.07
N ALA A 171 9.00 -6.21 20.32
CA ALA A 171 8.70 -6.44 18.90
C ALA A 171 7.41 -7.24 18.68
N SER A 172 7.01 -8.08 19.66
CA SER A 172 5.81 -8.90 19.62
C SER A 172 4.52 -8.09 19.51
N GLU A 173 4.50 -6.87 20.05
CA GLU A 173 3.31 -6.00 20.04
C GLU A 173 2.99 -5.47 18.63
N GLY A 174 4.01 -5.08 17.88
CA GLY A 174 3.86 -4.67 16.48
C GLY A 174 3.32 -5.80 15.59
N ILE A 175 3.78 -7.03 15.79
CA ILE A 175 3.29 -8.20 15.07
C ILE A 175 1.81 -8.46 15.41
N ARG A 176 1.43 -8.41 16.71
CA ARG A 176 0.05 -8.62 17.15
C ARG A 176 -0.92 -7.58 16.59
N CYS A 177 -0.51 -6.30 16.55
CA CYS A 177 -1.33 -5.22 15.99
C CYS A 177 -1.52 -5.41 14.47
N THR A 178 -0.44 -5.74 13.75
CA THR A 178 -0.50 -5.99 12.30
C THR A 178 -1.34 -7.23 11.98
N ALA A 179 -1.19 -8.30 12.74
CA ALA A 179 -2.00 -9.52 12.58
C ALA A 179 -3.50 -9.25 12.87
N LYS A 180 -3.82 -8.39 13.83
CA LYS A 180 -5.22 -7.98 14.09
C LYS A 180 -5.79 -7.14 12.95
N ALA A 181 -5.02 -6.25 12.35
CA ALA A 181 -5.46 -5.46 11.20
C ALA A 181 -5.66 -6.34 9.94
N ALA A 182 -4.88 -7.40 9.79
CA ALA A 182 -5.07 -8.39 8.73
C ALA A 182 -6.25 -9.35 8.99
N CYS A 183 -6.67 -9.53 10.25
CA CYS A 183 -7.71 -10.49 10.63
C CYS A 183 -9.14 -10.10 10.19
N PRO A 184 -9.57 -8.82 10.16
CA PRO A 184 -10.85 -8.45 9.57
C PRO A 184 -10.93 -8.75 8.08
N ALA A 185 -9.79 -8.75 7.39
CA ALA A 185 -9.68 -9.17 5.99
C ALA A 185 -9.87 -10.68 5.79
N SER A 186 -9.93 -11.48 6.87
CA SER A 186 -10.14 -12.94 6.79
C SER A 186 -11.54 -13.36 6.35
N GLU A 187 -12.51 -12.46 6.40
CA GLU A 187 -13.81 -12.63 5.75
C GLU A 187 -13.75 -12.29 4.24
N LEU A 188 -12.71 -11.58 3.81
CA LEU A 188 -12.39 -11.30 2.42
C LEU A 188 -11.54 -12.48 1.90
N ARG A 189 -11.95 -13.11 0.83
CA ARG A 189 -11.54 -14.44 0.33
C ARG A 189 -10.04 -14.67 0.05
N HIS A 190 -9.14 -13.73 0.33
CA HIS A 190 -7.70 -13.86 0.11
C HIS A 190 -6.91 -13.22 1.25
N LEU A 191 -6.58 -14.00 2.29
CA LEU A 191 -5.56 -13.59 3.26
C LEU A 191 -4.18 -13.84 2.68
N PRO A 192 -3.26 -12.85 2.73
CA PRO A 192 -1.86 -13.11 2.43
C PRO A 192 -1.29 -14.13 3.42
N SER A 193 -0.51 -15.08 2.91
CA SER A 193 0.21 -16.04 3.76
C SER A 193 1.20 -15.28 4.64
N VAL A 194 1.01 -15.34 5.96
CA VAL A 194 1.97 -14.77 6.91
C VAL A 194 3.10 -15.79 7.09
N TYR A 195 4.26 -15.53 6.50
CA TYR A 195 5.46 -16.34 6.71
C TYR A 195 6.26 -15.79 7.89
N TRP A 196 6.37 -16.58 8.96
CA TRP A 196 7.28 -16.33 10.08
C TRP A 196 8.48 -17.28 9.96
N ARG A 197 9.69 -16.75 9.73
CA ARG A 197 10.94 -17.47 9.97
C ARG A 197 11.54 -16.93 11.26
N GLY A 198 11.37 -17.66 12.35
CA GLY A 198 12.18 -17.49 13.53
C GLY A 198 13.58 -18.06 13.25
N SER A 199 14.62 -17.24 13.39
CA SER A 199 15.97 -17.75 13.57
C SER A 199 16.03 -18.38 14.96
N GLY A 200 16.23 -19.70 15.02
CA GLY A 200 16.67 -20.41 16.22
C GLY A 200 18.07 -19.99 16.63
#